data_5234cb35ed9508e8a0d6b1667f446bf2
#
_entry.id   5234cb35ed9508e8a0d6b1667f446bf2
#
_cell.length_a   1.000
_cell.length_b   1.000
_cell.length_c   1.000
_cell.angle_alpha   90.00
_cell.angle_beta   90.00
_cell.angle_gamma   90.00
#
_symmetry.space_group_name_H-M   'P 1'
#
loop_
_entity.id
_entity.type
_entity.pdbx_description
1 polymer ?
#
loop_
_entity_poly.entity_id
_entity_poly.type
_entity_poly.pdbx_seq_one_letter_code
_entity_poly.pdbx_strand_id
1 'polypeptide(L)'
;MPHAVATLYDDNYRDLAELTNEPKIEYCERYGYKFFELTEMKYSKITGFNKIHYTLELFKLHPDIDWLLFSECDAMITNLTIPIDEKIDNDYHVIVPVDRLNINTGNFLVRNTEQGRAWLQMIIDKEPDYILIEWAEQQVVIDTIEEYQDIVKIVPQRYMNSYEPQIYDYCDASKDIMGNSGAWAQGDWIVHWPGTYKNVRLKRAERVGRQIIR
;
A
#
# COMPACT_ATOMS: atom_id res chain seq x y z
N MET A 1 -11.31 -0.29 -17.89
CA MET A 1 -9.85 -0.07 -18.13
C MET A 1 -9.09 -1.01 -17.21
N PRO A 2 -7.87 -1.48 -17.55
CA PRO A 2 -7.15 -2.40 -16.69
C PRO A 2 -6.69 -1.68 -15.41
N HIS A 3 -6.67 -2.43 -14.31
CA HIS A 3 -6.04 -1.99 -13.06
C HIS A 3 -4.60 -2.46 -13.00
N ALA A 4 -3.87 -1.98 -12.01
CA ALA A 4 -2.49 -2.37 -11.77
C ALA A 4 -2.20 -2.57 -10.28
N VAL A 5 -1.19 -3.37 -10.01
CA VAL A 5 -0.56 -3.49 -8.69
C VAL A 5 0.89 -3.08 -8.84
N ALA A 6 1.38 -2.23 -7.95
CA ALA A 6 2.78 -1.83 -7.90
C ALA A 6 3.37 -2.06 -6.52
N THR A 7 4.66 -2.36 -6.49
CA THR A 7 5.44 -2.53 -5.26
C THR A 7 6.84 -1.96 -5.45
N LEU A 8 7.56 -1.75 -4.33
CA LEU A 8 8.97 -1.38 -4.41
C LEU A 8 9.77 -2.09 -3.31
N TYR A 9 11.03 -2.37 -3.59
CA TYR A 9 12.00 -2.90 -2.65
C TYR A 9 13.42 -2.66 -3.17
N ASP A 10 14.41 -2.74 -2.29
CA ASP A 10 15.81 -2.80 -2.63
C ASP A 10 16.37 -4.22 -2.45
N ASP A 11 17.66 -4.41 -2.74
CA ASP A 11 18.30 -5.72 -2.60
C ASP A 11 18.26 -6.28 -1.19
N ASN A 12 18.16 -5.42 -0.15
CA ASN A 12 18.05 -5.87 1.23
C ASN A 12 16.72 -6.55 1.53
N TYR A 13 15.68 -6.28 0.74
CA TYR A 13 14.34 -6.81 0.91
C TYR A 13 13.93 -7.79 -0.20
N ARG A 14 14.85 -8.18 -1.08
CA ARG A 14 14.58 -9.08 -2.22
C ARG A 14 13.95 -10.41 -1.79
N ASP A 15 14.51 -11.05 -0.78
CA ASP A 15 14.01 -12.32 -0.23
C ASP A 15 12.58 -12.23 0.33
N LEU A 16 12.23 -11.12 0.95
CA LEU A 16 10.86 -10.85 1.39
C LEU A 16 9.95 -10.58 0.19
N ALA A 17 10.41 -9.75 -0.75
CA ALA A 17 9.65 -9.42 -1.96
C ALA A 17 9.34 -10.68 -2.79
N GLU A 18 10.25 -11.64 -2.91
CA GLU A 18 10.00 -12.91 -3.60
C GLU A 18 8.80 -13.65 -3.00
N LEU A 19 8.68 -13.69 -1.66
CA LEU A 19 7.56 -14.34 -0.98
C LEU A 19 6.24 -13.56 -1.11
N THR A 20 6.29 -12.24 -1.05
CA THR A 20 5.09 -11.40 -1.03
C THR A 20 4.60 -11.01 -2.42
N ASN A 21 5.47 -11.04 -3.42
CA ASN A 21 5.13 -10.71 -4.81
C ASN A 21 4.51 -11.90 -5.55
N GLU A 22 4.87 -13.14 -5.20
CA GLU A 22 4.25 -14.33 -5.80
C GLU A 22 2.71 -14.24 -5.79
N PRO A 23 2.02 -14.02 -4.64
CA PRO A 23 0.57 -13.87 -4.64
C PRO A 23 0.08 -12.58 -5.32
N LYS A 24 0.87 -11.50 -5.35
CA LYS A 24 0.51 -10.28 -6.11
C LYS A 24 0.52 -10.53 -7.62
N ILE A 25 1.50 -11.30 -8.11
CA ILE A 25 1.59 -11.71 -9.51
C ILE A 25 0.43 -12.62 -9.87
N GLU A 26 0.17 -13.69 -9.08
CA GLU A 26 -0.97 -14.61 -9.27
C GLU A 26 -2.30 -13.84 -9.29
N TYR A 27 -2.45 -12.85 -8.41
CA TYR A 27 -3.62 -11.98 -8.36
C TYR A 27 -3.78 -11.16 -9.64
N CYS A 28 -2.69 -10.56 -10.13
CA CYS A 28 -2.71 -9.80 -11.38
C CYS A 28 -3.04 -10.68 -12.59
N GLU A 29 -2.46 -11.88 -12.67
CA GLU A 29 -2.76 -12.84 -13.73
C GLU A 29 -4.23 -13.26 -13.73
N ARG A 30 -4.83 -13.49 -12.55
CA ARG A 30 -6.23 -13.87 -12.40
C ARG A 30 -7.20 -12.85 -12.99
N TYR A 31 -6.93 -11.56 -12.80
CA TYR A 31 -7.84 -10.48 -13.21
C TYR A 31 -7.40 -9.73 -14.47
N GLY A 32 -6.27 -10.12 -15.07
CA GLY A 32 -5.69 -9.40 -16.20
C GLY A 32 -5.18 -8.00 -15.84
N TYR A 33 -4.77 -7.80 -14.58
CA TYR A 33 -4.15 -6.56 -14.12
C TYR A 33 -2.67 -6.53 -14.49
N LYS A 34 -2.08 -5.33 -14.53
CA LYS A 34 -0.63 -5.18 -14.72
C LYS A 34 0.08 -5.27 -13.37
N PHE A 35 1.24 -5.94 -13.33
CA PHE A 35 2.11 -5.95 -12.16
C PHE A 35 3.39 -5.18 -12.46
N PHE A 36 3.79 -4.30 -11.52
CA PHE A 36 5.00 -3.50 -11.63
C PHE A 36 5.81 -3.57 -10.34
N GLU A 37 7.13 -3.68 -10.49
CA GLU A 37 8.05 -3.59 -9.36
C GLU A 37 9.16 -2.58 -9.63
N LEU A 38 9.50 -1.80 -8.60
CA LEU A 38 10.67 -0.94 -8.57
C LEU A 38 11.70 -1.56 -7.63
N THR A 39 12.86 -1.89 -8.17
CA THR A 39 13.95 -2.55 -7.41
C THR A 39 15.09 -1.61 -7.04
N GLU A 40 14.98 -0.34 -7.40
CA GLU A 40 15.98 0.70 -7.16
C GLU A 40 15.33 1.96 -6.59
N MET A 41 15.93 2.53 -5.55
CA MET A 41 15.49 3.81 -4.96
C MET A 41 16.07 4.99 -5.76
N LYS A 42 15.54 5.22 -6.97
CA LYS A 42 16.14 6.14 -7.97
C LYS A 42 15.56 7.55 -7.95
N TYR A 43 14.42 7.79 -7.31
CA TYR A 43 13.74 9.09 -7.36
C TYR A 43 14.07 9.97 -6.17
N SER A 44 14.14 9.39 -4.99
CA SER A 44 14.39 10.09 -3.74
C SER A 44 15.35 9.31 -2.86
N LYS A 45 16.10 10.03 -2.03
CA LYS A 45 16.93 9.46 -0.95
C LYS A 45 16.06 8.95 0.22
N ILE A 46 14.82 9.39 0.30
CA ILE A 46 13.85 8.98 1.31
C ILE A 46 12.98 7.88 0.71
N THR A 47 13.08 6.68 1.26
CA THR A 47 12.46 5.48 0.69
C THR A 47 10.97 5.66 0.38
N GLY A 48 10.20 6.23 1.29
CA GLY A 48 8.76 6.40 1.13
C GLY A 48 8.34 7.25 -0.07
N PHE A 49 9.09 8.32 -0.39
CA PHE A 49 8.78 9.15 -1.56
C PHE A 49 8.99 8.41 -2.89
N ASN A 50 9.87 7.39 -2.93
CA ASN A 50 10.06 6.62 -4.17
C ASN A 50 8.78 5.96 -4.66
N LYS A 51 7.90 5.49 -3.77
CA LYS A 51 6.61 4.89 -4.16
C LYS A 51 5.67 5.89 -4.82
N ILE A 52 5.67 7.14 -4.33
CA ILE A 52 4.83 8.22 -4.86
C ILE A 52 5.31 8.62 -6.25
N HIS A 53 6.61 8.88 -6.40
CA HIS A 53 7.22 9.17 -7.71
C HIS A 53 6.97 8.03 -8.70
N TYR A 54 7.19 6.79 -8.28
CA TYR A 54 7.02 5.62 -9.14
C TYR A 54 5.58 5.47 -9.62
N THR A 55 4.61 5.64 -8.72
CA THR A 55 3.19 5.59 -9.09
C THR A 55 2.84 6.64 -10.13
N LEU A 56 3.32 7.87 -9.94
CA LEU A 56 3.08 8.95 -10.89
C LEU A 56 3.75 8.70 -12.25
N GLU A 57 4.97 8.11 -12.25
CA GLU A 57 5.65 7.71 -13.49
C GLU A 57 4.89 6.60 -14.22
N LEU A 58 4.40 5.60 -13.51
CA LEU A 58 3.60 4.52 -14.10
C LEU A 58 2.35 5.06 -14.81
N PHE A 59 1.67 6.05 -14.26
CA PHE A 59 0.52 6.68 -14.91
C PHE A 59 0.89 7.44 -16.19
N LYS A 60 2.11 8.01 -16.27
CA LYS A 60 2.63 8.65 -17.48
C LYS A 60 2.97 7.62 -18.56
N LEU A 61 3.58 6.50 -18.16
CA LEU A 61 4.02 5.44 -19.08
C LEU A 61 2.87 4.52 -19.52
N HIS A 62 1.84 4.38 -18.69
CA HIS A 62 0.71 3.50 -18.89
C HIS A 62 -0.61 4.26 -18.68
N PRO A 63 -0.98 5.17 -19.61
CA PRO A 63 -2.18 6.01 -19.48
C PRO A 63 -3.48 5.21 -19.56
N ASP A 64 -3.44 3.95 -19.94
CA ASP A 64 -4.55 3.00 -19.98
C ASP A 64 -4.93 2.41 -18.61
N ILE A 65 -4.08 2.56 -17.58
CA ILE A 65 -4.42 2.15 -16.20
C ILE A 65 -5.51 3.07 -15.65
N ASP A 66 -6.56 2.49 -15.06
CA ASP A 66 -7.59 3.24 -14.34
C ASP A 66 -7.22 3.40 -12.86
N TRP A 67 -7.15 2.29 -12.11
CA TRP A 67 -6.73 2.29 -10.71
C TRP A 67 -5.42 1.53 -10.52
N LEU A 68 -4.60 2.03 -9.62
CA LEU A 68 -3.37 1.37 -9.19
C LEU A 68 -3.43 1.12 -7.68
N LEU A 69 -3.27 -0.14 -7.28
CA LEU A 69 -2.95 -0.53 -5.91
C LEU A 69 -1.44 -0.43 -5.72
N PHE A 70 -0.97 0.50 -4.91
CA PHE A 70 0.37 0.40 -4.37
C PHE A 70 0.35 -0.48 -3.12
N SER A 71 1.25 -1.45 -3.03
CA SER A 71 1.36 -2.38 -1.90
C SER A 71 2.82 -2.64 -1.60
N GLU A 72 3.29 -2.22 -0.43
CA GLU A 72 4.70 -2.38 -0.03
C GLU A 72 5.16 -3.84 -0.06
N CYS A 73 6.48 -4.05 -0.13
CA CYS A 73 7.05 -5.40 -0.17
C CYS A 73 6.84 -6.21 1.12
N ASP A 74 6.54 -5.55 2.24
CA ASP A 74 6.16 -6.19 3.49
C ASP A 74 4.64 -6.30 3.69
N ALA A 75 3.90 -6.21 2.58
CA ALA A 75 2.47 -6.51 2.51
C ALA A 75 2.21 -7.63 1.51
N MET A 76 1.21 -8.47 1.78
CA MET A 76 0.86 -9.63 0.97
C MET A 76 -0.64 -9.65 0.69
N ILE A 77 -1.04 -9.86 -0.57
CA ILE A 77 -2.43 -10.15 -0.92
C ILE A 77 -2.74 -11.58 -0.44
N THR A 78 -3.69 -11.73 0.48
CA THR A 78 -4.02 -13.00 1.13
C THR A 78 -5.37 -13.58 0.72
N ASN A 79 -6.20 -12.78 0.07
CA ASN A 79 -7.44 -13.24 -0.55
C ASN A 79 -7.48 -12.80 -2.02
N LEU A 80 -7.13 -13.74 -2.89
CA LEU A 80 -7.06 -13.49 -4.33
C LEU A 80 -8.45 -13.48 -5.00
N THR A 81 -9.51 -13.75 -4.25
CA THR A 81 -10.87 -13.74 -4.79
C THR A 81 -11.56 -12.39 -4.76
N ILE A 82 -10.94 -11.40 -4.10
CA ILE A 82 -11.46 -10.03 -3.98
C ILE A 82 -10.80 -9.15 -5.06
N PRO A 83 -11.49 -8.79 -6.14
CA PRO A 83 -10.93 -7.92 -7.18
C PRO A 83 -10.77 -6.48 -6.69
N ILE A 84 -9.91 -5.69 -7.37
CA ILE A 84 -9.78 -4.24 -7.10
C ILE A 84 -11.15 -3.55 -7.26
N ASP A 85 -11.98 -4.00 -8.19
CA ASP A 85 -13.31 -3.45 -8.47
C ASP A 85 -14.25 -3.44 -7.23
N GLU A 86 -14.07 -4.37 -6.28
CA GLU A 86 -14.82 -4.40 -5.00
C GLU A 86 -14.24 -3.45 -3.95
N LYS A 87 -13.07 -2.89 -4.20
CA LYS A 87 -12.34 -2.01 -3.27
C LYS A 87 -12.32 -0.55 -3.71
N ILE A 88 -12.64 -0.27 -4.95
CA ILE A 88 -12.69 1.11 -5.45
C ILE A 88 -14.04 1.77 -5.13
N ASP A 89 -14.00 3.09 -5.08
CA ASP A 89 -15.17 3.95 -5.00
C ASP A 89 -14.97 5.09 -6.00
N ASN A 90 -15.80 5.14 -7.03
CA ASN A 90 -15.64 6.07 -8.15
C ASN A 90 -15.98 7.52 -7.82
N ASP A 91 -16.55 7.79 -6.65
CA ASP A 91 -16.77 9.14 -6.13
C ASP A 91 -15.47 9.76 -5.60
N TYR A 92 -14.42 8.95 -5.43
CA TYR A 92 -13.10 9.36 -4.96
C TYR A 92 -12.00 9.05 -5.98
N HIS A 93 -10.83 9.63 -5.78
CA HIS A 93 -9.66 9.46 -6.62
C HIS A 93 -8.51 8.73 -5.90
N VAL A 94 -8.58 8.68 -4.59
CA VAL A 94 -7.60 8.01 -3.72
C VAL A 94 -8.34 7.29 -2.59
N ILE A 95 -7.86 6.11 -2.20
CA ILE A 95 -8.37 5.36 -1.05
C ILE A 95 -7.19 4.96 -0.19
N VAL A 96 -7.19 5.42 1.05
CA VAL A 96 -6.12 5.16 2.03
C VAL A 96 -6.68 4.53 3.29
N PRO A 97 -6.04 3.51 3.85
CA PRO A 97 -6.43 2.95 5.14
C PRO A 97 -5.86 3.76 6.28
N VAL A 98 -6.48 3.63 7.43
CA VAL A 98 -5.88 4.02 8.71
C VAL A 98 -5.25 2.82 9.40
N ASP A 99 -4.48 3.08 10.44
CA ASP A 99 -4.05 2.09 11.43
C ASP A 99 -4.27 2.63 12.86
N ARG A 100 -3.58 2.05 13.83
CA ARG A 100 -3.65 2.47 15.22
C ARG A 100 -3.13 3.89 15.46
N LEU A 101 -2.20 4.35 14.64
CA LEU A 101 -1.52 5.64 14.82
C LEU A 101 -2.21 6.75 14.02
N ASN A 102 -2.49 6.52 12.74
CA ASN A 102 -3.12 7.48 11.83
C ASN A 102 -3.38 6.82 10.45
N ILE A 103 -3.43 7.63 9.38
CA ILE A 103 -3.41 7.16 8.00
C ILE A 103 -2.12 6.36 7.77
N ASN A 104 -2.22 5.25 7.05
CA ASN A 104 -1.09 4.41 6.66
C ASN A 104 -1.00 4.31 5.14
N THR A 105 0.14 4.69 4.58
CA THR A 105 0.40 4.73 3.13
C THR A 105 1.16 3.50 2.61
N GLY A 106 1.29 2.43 3.40
CA GLY A 106 1.93 1.19 2.97
C GLY A 106 1.12 0.44 1.90
N ASN A 107 -0.21 0.59 1.95
CA ASN A 107 -1.13 0.15 0.90
C ASN A 107 -2.10 1.30 0.60
N PHE A 108 -2.26 1.66 -0.67
CA PHE A 108 -3.27 2.64 -1.10
C PHE A 108 -3.72 2.36 -2.53
N LEU A 109 -4.93 2.79 -2.84
CA LEU A 109 -5.46 2.81 -4.20
C LEU A 109 -5.47 4.26 -4.70
N VAL A 110 -5.03 4.48 -5.92
CA VAL A 110 -5.10 5.78 -6.58
C VAL A 110 -5.58 5.61 -8.02
N ARG A 111 -6.46 6.51 -8.44
CA ARG A 111 -7.03 6.52 -9.78
C ARG A 111 -6.20 7.41 -10.71
N ASN A 112 -5.99 6.97 -11.94
CA ASN A 112 -5.28 7.72 -12.96
C ASN A 112 -6.16 8.83 -13.57
N THR A 113 -6.57 9.75 -12.73
CA THR A 113 -7.31 10.97 -13.10
C THR A 113 -6.42 12.19 -12.90
N GLU A 114 -6.86 13.35 -13.35
CA GLU A 114 -6.16 14.61 -13.08
C GLU A 114 -5.99 14.82 -11.56
N GLN A 115 -7.06 14.60 -10.78
CA GLN A 115 -7.07 14.76 -9.33
C GLN A 115 -6.16 13.76 -8.62
N GLY A 116 -6.19 12.48 -9.01
CA GLY A 116 -5.30 11.46 -8.44
C GLY A 116 -3.82 11.74 -8.71
N ARG A 117 -3.48 12.19 -9.93
CA ARG A 117 -2.11 12.60 -10.27
C ARG A 117 -1.72 13.90 -9.55
N ALA A 118 -2.62 14.87 -9.41
CA ALA A 118 -2.36 16.10 -8.66
C ALA A 118 -2.09 15.80 -7.18
N TRP A 119 -2.81 14.86 -6.58
CA TRP A 119 -2.55 14.42 -5.21
C TRP A 119 -1.15 13.80 -5.05
N LEU A 120 -0.73 12.92 -5.97
CA LEU A 120 0.64 12.37 -5.96
C LEU A 120 1.68 13.47 -6.14
N GLN A 121 1.45 14.42 -7.05
CA GLN A 121 2.37 15.53 -7.29
C GLN A 121 2.49 16.44 -6.07
N MET A 122 1.38 16.73 -5.38
CA MET A 122 1.40 17.53 -4.13
C MET A 122 2.30 16.89 -3.06
N ILE A 123 2.23 15.56 -2.89
CA ILE A 123 3.10 14.86 -1.93
C ILE A 123 4.57 15.03 -2.33
N ILE A 124 4.89 14.90 -3.61
CA ILE A 124 6.25 15.09 -4.15
C ILE A 124 6.73 16.53 -3.90
N ASP A 125 5.90 17.53 -4.17
CA ASP A 125 6.26 18.94 -4.03
C ASP A 125 6.57 19.32 -2.57
N LYS A 126 6.01 18.60 -1.61
CA LYS A 126 6.26 18.79 -0.18
C LYS A 126 7.46 18.01 0.35
N GLU A 127 8.06 17.11 -0.43
CA GLU A 127 9.22 16.29 -0.01
C GLU A 127 10.33 17.10 0.67
N PRO A 128 10.76 18.29 0.16
CA PRO A 128 11.86 19.06 0.78
C PRO A 128 11.61 19.45 2.24
N ASP A 129 10.36 19.63 2.63
CA ASP A 129 9.97 20.06 3.98
C ASP A 129 9.91 18.89 4.97
N TYR A 130 9.90 17.65 4.47
CA TYR A 130 9.68 16.42 5.25
C TYR A 130 10.90 15.49 5.30
N ILE A 131 12.07 15.92 4.84
CA ILE A 131 13.29 15.08 4.73
C ILE A 131 13.82 14.55 6.07
N LEU A 132 13.43 15.18 7.19
CA LEU A 132 13.85 14.81 8.55
C LEU A 132 12.70 14.19 9.37
N ILE A 133 11.56 13.98 8.75
CA ILE A 133 10.37 13.42 9.41
C ILE A 133 10.37 11.91 9.26
N GLU A 134 10.13 11.20 10.35
CA GLU A 134 9.86 9.76 10.29
C GLU A 134 8.54 9.52 9.53
N TRP A 135 8.50 8.50 8.66
CA TRP A 135 7.36 8.23 7.75
C TRP A 135 7.01 9.43 6.85
N ALA A 136 8.02 10.09 6.32
CA ALA A 136 7.97 11.39 5.66
C ALA A 136 6.79 11.59 4.68
N GLU A 137 6.62 10.71 3.68
CA GLU A 137 5.52 10.82 2.71
C GLU A 137 4.14 10.57 3.35
N GLN A 138 4.07 9.67 4.34
CA GLN A 138 2.84 9.40 5.10
C GLN A 138 2.46 10.63 5.94
N GLN A 139 3.45 11.30 6.54
CA GLN A 139 3.19 12.51 7.32
C GLN A 139 2.68 13.64 6.43
N VAL A 140 3.17 13.78 5.19
CA VAL A 140 2.58 14.72 4.22
C VAL A 140 1.08 14.46 4.05
N VAL A 141 0.70 13.21 3.86
CA VAL A 141 -0.72 12.84 3.69
C VAL A 141 -1.53 13.19 4.94
N ILE A 142 -1.01 12.87 6.12
CA ILE A 142 -1.68 13.17 7.40
C ILE A 142 -1.90 14.68 7.55
N ASP A 143 -0.88 15.49 7.29
CA ASP A 143 -0.92 16.94 7.51
C ASP A 143 -1.79 17.68 6.49
N THR A 144 -2.05 17.06 5.33
CA THR A 144 -2.83 17.68 4.25
C THR A 144 -4.21 17.07 4.04
N ILE A 145 -4.58 16.03 4.76
CA ILE A 145 -5.79 15.24 4.48
C ILE A 145 -7.08 16.07 4.50
N GLU A 146 -7.16 17.08 5.36
CA GLU A 146 -8.33 17.95 5.44
C GLU A 146 -8.57 18.76 4.15
N GLU A 147 -7.49 19.09 3.43
CA GLU A 147 -7.55 19.82 2.15
C GLU A 147 -8.00 18.91 0.99
N TYR A 148 -7.91 17.59 1.15
CA TYR A 148 -8.15 16.59 0.11
C TYR A 148 -9.31 15.64 0.39
N GLN A 149 -10.11 15.90 1.42
CA GLN A 149 -11.23 15.02 1.84
C GLN A 149 -12.27 14.77 0.74
N ASP A 150 -12.40 15.69 -0.23
CA ASP A 150 -13.34 15.53 -1.34
C ASP A 150 -12.86 14.52 -2.39
N ILE A 151 -11.57 14.18 -2.42
CA ILE A 151 -10.99 13.27 -3.39
C ILE A 151 -10.34 12.04 -2.75
N VAL A 152 -10.11 12.05 -1.42
CA VAL A 152 -9.48 10.96 -0.67
C VAL A 152 -10.50 10.30 0.25
N LYS A 153 -10.74 9.01 0.02
CA LYS A 153 -11.54 8.16 0.91
C LYS A 153 -10.66 7.51 1.96
N ILE A 154 -10.93 7.81 3.22
CA ILE A 154 -10.28 7.13 4.36
C ILE A 154 -11.11 5.88 4.71
N VAL A 155 -10.44 4.72 4.83
CA VAL A 155 -11.09 3.44 5.11
C VAL A 155 -10.53 2.79 6.37
N PRO A 156 -11.31 1.92 7.05
CA PRO A 156 -10.81 1.15 8.20
C PRO A 156 -9.59 0.30 7.82
N GLN A 157 -8.74 0.02 8.81
CA GLN A 157 -7.49 -0.72 8.62
C GLN A 157 -7.68 -2.04 7.88
N ARG A 158 -8.63 -2.87 8.27
CA ARG A 158 -8.88 -4.19 7.65
C ARG A 158 -9.38 -4.13 6.22
N TYR A 159 -9.70 -2.95 5.71
CA TYR A 159 -10.12 -2.81 4.32
C TYR A 159 -9.02 -3.24 3.32
N MET A 160 -7.76 -2.88 3.63
CA MET A 160 -6.58 -3.22 2.79
C MET A 160 -5.23 -3.18 3.54
N ASN A 161 -5.22 -3.15 4.86
CA ASN A 161 -4.00 -2.93 5.65
C ASN A 161 -4.05 -3.68 6.99
N SER A 162 -4.59 -4.91 7.01
CA SER A 162 -4.71 -5.73 8.22
C SER A 162 -3.34 -6.08 8.78
N TYR A 163 -3.16 -6.00 10.10
CA TYR A 163 -1.92 -6.41 10.77
C TYR A 163 -2.08 -7.77 11.41
N GLU A 164 -1.10 -8.63 11.21
CA GLU A 164 -1.10 -9.92 11.87
C GLU A 164 -0.93 -9.74 13.39
N PRO A 165 -1.86 -10.26 14.23
CA PRO A 165 -1.79 -10.06 15.68
C PRO A 165 -0.48 -10.60 16.26
N GLN A 166 0.21 -9.77 17.05
CA GLN A 166 1.39 -10.21 17.80
C GLN A 166 1.55 -9.47 19.11
N ILE A 167 2.06 -10.18 20.11
CA ILE A 167 2.15 -9.73 21.49
C ILE A 167 3.37 -8.81 21.75
N TYR A 168 4.37 -8.79 20.85
CA TYR A 168 5.66 -8.12 21.10
C TYR A 168 6.13 -7.20 19.98
N ASP A 169 5.26 -6.82 19.04
CA ASP A 169 5.65 -5.95 17.95
C ASP A 169 5.21 -4.52 18.16
N TYR A 170 5.99 -3.61 17.60
CA TYR A 170 5.70 -2.20 17.53
C TYR A 170 4.32 -1.92 16.87
N CYS A 171 3.91 -2.76 15.93
CA CYS A 171 2.60 -2.71 15.29
C CYS A 171 1.60 -3.56 16.06
N ASP A 172 0.88 -2.91 16.96
CA ASP A 172 -0.27 -3.50 17.65
C ASP A 172 -1.46 -3.55 16.68
N ALA A 173 -1.98 -4.75 16.44
CA ALA A 173 -3.16 -5.00 15.64
C ALA A 173 -4.47 -4.79 16.43
N SER A 174 -4.47 -3.96 17.46
CA SER A 174 -5.63 -3.71 18.31
C SER A 174 -6.76 -2.99 17.54
N LYS A 175 -7.00 -1.76 17.83
CA LYS A 175 -8.00 -0.95 17.13
C LYS A 175 -7.32 0.13 16.31
N ASP A 176 -7.84 0.36 15.13
CA ASP A 176 -7.48 1.55 14.33
C ASP A 176 -8.07 2.82 14.97
N ILE A 177 -7.66 3.98 14.45
CA ILE A 177 -8.16 5.27 14.96
C ILE A 177 -9.67 5.48 14.76
N MET A 178 -10.31 4.68 13.91
CA MET A 178 -11.77 4.67 13.71
C MET A 178 -12.49 3.74 14.69
N GLY A 179 -11.75 3.05 15.58
CA GLY A 179 -12.28 2.15 16.60
C GLY A 179 -12.56 0.71 16.12
N ASN A 180 -12.21 0.37 14.88
CA ASN A 180 -12.38 -0.96 14.32
C ASN A 180 -11.17 -1.85 14.64
N SER A 181 -11.36 -3.18 14.64
CA SER A 181 -10.25 -4.12 14.73
C SER A 181 -9.32 -3.99 13.53
N GLY A 182 -8.02 -3.82 13.77
CA GLY A 182 -6.97 -3.88 12.75
C GLY A 182 -6.37 -5.27 12.56
N ALA A 183 -6.77 -6.25 13.39
CA ALA A 183 -6.21 -7.59 13.39
C ALA A 183 -6.57 -8.37 12.12
N TRP A 184 -5.57 -8.88 11.43
CA TRP A 184 -5.75 -9.74 10.28
C TRP A 184 -6.46 -11.05 10.67
N ALA A 185 -7.38 -11.45 9.82
CA ALA A 185 -8.03 -12.76 9.86
C ALA A 185 -8.02 -13.38 8.45
N GLN A 186 -8.05 -14.70 8.40
CA GLN A 186 -8.17 -15.40 7.12
C GLN A 186 -9.42 -14.91 6.37
N GLY A 187 -9.25 -14.51 5.13
CA GLY A 187 -10.29 -13.89 4.31
C GLY A 187 -10.12 -12.38 4.13
N ASP A 188 -9.30 -11.72 4.93
CA ASP A 188 -8.93 -10.34 4.65
C ASP A 188 -8.13 -10.23 3.35
N TRP A 189 -8.27 -9.12 2.65
CA TRP A 189 -7.65 -8.94 1.35
C TRP A 189 -6.13 -8.87 1.41
N ILE A 190 -5.59 -7.97 2.27
CA ILE A 190 -4.15 -7.73 2.40
C ILE A 190 -3.74 -7.79 3.87
N VAL A 191 -2.65 -8.50 4.15
CA VAL A 191 -1.91 -8.40 5.41
C VAL A 191 -0.67 -7.53 5.22
N HIS A 192 -0.31 -6.75 6.23
CA HIS A 192 0.85 -5.88 6.23
C HIS A 192 1.64 -6.03 7.54
N TRP A 193 2.98 -5.93 7.49
CA TRP A 193 3.88 -6.06 8.64
C TRP A 193 4.79 -4.83 8.81
N PRO A 194 4.24 -3.59 8.90
CA PRO A 194 5.06 -2.40 9.02
C PRO A 194 5.82 -2.38 10.33
N GLY A 195 6.99 -1.70 10.37
CA GLY A 195 7.78 -1.51 11.59
C GLY A 195 8.38 -2.78 12.21
N THR A 196 8.23 -3.94 11.59
CA THR A 196 8.70 -5.23 12.09
C THR A 196 10.10 -5.56 11.55
N TYR A 197 10.92 -6.28 12.31
CA TYR A 197 12.24 -6.72 11.84
C TYR A 197 12.12 -7.67 10.64
N LYS A 198 13.01 -7.52 9.65
CA LYS A 198 13.00 -8.28 8.39
C LYS A 198 12.90 -9.80 8.59
N ASN A 199 13.71 -10.37 9.49
CA ASN A 199 13.70 -11.81 9.77
C ASN A 199 12.38 -12.31 10.37
N VAL A 200 11.63 -11.42 11.03
CA VAL A 200 10.28 -11.73 11.54
C VAL A 200 9.28 -11.67 10.39
N ARG A 201 9.38 -10.66 9.52
CA ARG A 201 8.53 -10.53 8.32
C ARG A 201 8.64 -11.78 7.42
N LEU A 202 9.86 -12.26 7.16
CA LEU A 202 10.08 -13.47 6.37
C LEU A 202 9.31 -14.69 6.92
N LYS A 203 9.49 -14.99 8.23
CA LYS A 203 8.77 -16.10 8.88
C LYS A 203 7.25 -15.95 8.83
N ARG A 204 6.77 -14.72 8.91
CA ARG A 204 5.34 -14.42 8.82
C ARG A 204 4.83 -14.60 7.41
N ALA A 205 5.53 -14.08 6.42
CA ALA A 205 5.18 -14.23 5.02
C ALA A 205 5.09 -15.70 4.62
N GLU A 206 6.06 -16.54 5.03
CA GLU A 206 6.00 -17.99 4.82
C GLU A 206 4.78 -18.66 5.49
N ARG A 207 4.44 -18.23 6.72
CA ARG A 207 3.31 -18.81 7.47
C ARG A 207 1.97 -18.40 6.85
N VAL A 208 1.79 -17.11 6.60
CA VAL A 208 0.56 -16.56 6.04
C VAL A 208 0.36 -17.00 4.59
N GLY A 209 1.44 -17.11 3.82
CA GLY A 209 1.41 -17.60 2.45
C GLY A 209 0.73 -18.98 2.29
N ARG A 210 0.76 -19.81 3.33
CA ARG A 210 0.04 -21.11 3.38
C ARG A 210 -1.47 -20.97 3.61
N GLN A 211 -1.96 -19.79 3.92
CA GLN A 211 -3.36 -19.49 4.24
C GLN A 211 -4.05 -18.63 3.18
N ILE A 212 -3.37 -18.39 2.05
CA ILE A 212 -3.90 -17.62 0.93
C ILE A 212 -5.17 -18.29 0.38
N ILE A 213 -6.23 -17.50 0.20
CA ILE A 213 -7.45 -17.92 -0.48
C ILE A 213 -7.27 -17.63 -1.98
N ARG A 214 -7.32 -18.70 -2.77
CA ARG A 214 -7.15 -18.67 -4.22
C ARG A 214 -8.46 -18.80 -4.98
#